data_830f1bffd97f52d044315ceeea6bb980
#
_entry.id   830f1bffd97f52d044315ceeea6bb980
#
_cell.length_a   1.000
_cell.length_b   1.000
_cell.length_c   1.000
_cell.angle_alpha   90.00
_cell.angle_beta   90.00
_cell.angle_gamma   90.00
#
_symmetry.space_group_name_H-M   'P 1'
#
loop_
_entity.id
_entity.type
_entity.pdbx_description
1 polymer ?
#
loop_
_entity_poly.entity_id
_entity_poly.type
_entity_poly.pdbx_seq_one_letter_code
_entity_poly.pdbx_strand_id
1 'polypeptide(L)'
;AEGVIFRTNSHVGENVDAKNLLVDFDAIALTGGSEQPRDLPVSGRELDGIEYAMRFLAQQNRRVSGEKIVDNQEILARNKHVVVIGGGDTGSDCVGTSIRQGAKSVTQMEIMPRPPDKEEKSTTWPNWPLKLRTSSSQDEGCERDWAVATKAFEGKDGTVTGLNCVRMDWVGGKMSEIKGSDFQIKADLVPLTMGFVNPIHEGMLDILGVDYDEHGNVKASVEDCVTSVDKVFSAGDMRRGQSLV
;
A
#
# COMPACT_ATOMS: atom_id res chain seq x y z
N ALA A 1 30.17 -9.99 -10.78
CA ALA A 1 29.98 -9.03 -9.67
C ALA A 1 30.73 -7.76 -10.00
N GLU A 2 30.02 -6.67 -10.15
CA GLU A 2 30.57 -5.37 -10.60
C GLU A 2 31.10 -4.52 -9.42
N GLY A 3 31.42 -5.16 -8.28
CA GLY A 3 31.96 -4.49 -7.11
C GLY A 3 30.90 -3.81 -6.23
N VAL A 4 29.62 -4.17 -6.36
CA VAL A 4 28.54 -3.64 -5.51
C VAL A 4 28.75 -4.10 -4.06
N ILE A 5 28.72 -3.15 -3.13
CA ILE A 5 28.82 -3.41 -1.70
C ILE A 5 27.44 -3.21 -1.07
N PHE A 6 26.90 -4.27 -0.45
CA PHE A 6 25.66 -4.20 0.30
C PHE A 6 25.94 -3.92 1.77
N ARG A 7 25.31 -2.88 2.31
CA ARG A 7 25.35 -2.54 3.74
C ARG A 7 23.95 -2.75 4.31
N THR A 8 23.69 -3.90 4.86
CA THR A 8 22.43 -4.22 5.53
C THR A 8 22.36 -3.54 6.90
N ASN A 9 21.13 -3.44 7.47
CA ASN A 9 20.86 -2.75 8.73
C ASN A 9 21.32 -1.27 8.73
N SER A 10 21.31 -0.65 7.55
CA SER A 10 21.63 0.76 7.36
C SER A 10 20.36 1.52 6.99
N HIS A 11 19.85 2.31 7.93
CA HIS A 11 18.72 3.21 7.72
C HIS A 11 19.26 4.64 7.65
N VAL A 12 19.30 5.18 6.43
CA VAL A 12 19.81 6.54 6.21
C VAL A 12 18.80 7.55 6.76
N GLY A 13 19.29 8.43 7.61
CA GLY A 13 18.47 9.38 8.37
C GLY A 13 18.18 8.94 9.81
N GLU A 14 18.46 7.67 10.16
CA GLU A 14 18.34 7.17 11.54
C GLU A 14 19.71 6.75 12.10
N ASN A 15 20.27 5.63 11.59
CA ASN A 15 21.55 5.10 12.06
C ASN A 15 22.72 5.37 11.10
N VAL A 16 22.45 5.93 9.91
CA VAL A 16 23.42 6.45 8.95
C VAL A 16 23.10 7.91 8.67
N ASP A 17 24.03 8.81 8.95
CA ASP A 17 23.84 10.23 8.66
C ASP A 17 23.84 10.49 7.15
N ALA A 18 22.73 11.05 6.64
CA ALA A 18 22.57 11.36 5.23
C ALA A 18 23.57 12.41 4.73
N LYS A 19 23.99 13.36 5.59
CA LYS A 19 24.98 14.40 5.22
C LYS A 19 26.37 13.82 5.00
N ASN A 20 26.75 12.79 5.76
CA ASN A 20 28.03 12.14 5.57
C ASN A 20 28.11 11.46 4.19
N LEU A 21 27.01 10.99 3.64
CA LEU A 21 26.99 10.41 2.29
C LEU A 21 27.38 11.43 1.21
N LEU A 22 27.01 12.73 1.38
CA LEU A 22 27.42 13.79 0.45
C LEU A 22 28.92 14.07 0.47
N VAL A 23 29.58 13.75 1.59
CA VAL A 23 31.03 13.90 1.74
C VAL A 23 31.75 12.65 1.24
N ASP A 24 31.25 11.48 1.55
CA ASP A 24 31.92 10.20 1.31
C ASP A 24 31.78 9.70 -0.13
N PHE A 25 30.77 10.18 -0.88
CA PHE A 25 30.47 9.70 -2.23
C PHE A 25 30.45 10.83 -3.26
N ASP A 26 30.82 10.49 -4.50
CA ASP A 26 30.76 11.40 -5.65
C ASP A 26 29.34 11.65 -6.14
N ALA A 27 28.44 10.68 -5.92
CA ALA A 27 27.01 10.78 -6.27
C ALA A 27 26.16 9.88 -5.36
N ILE A 28 24.90 10.29 -5.14
CA ILE A 28 23.88 9.55 -4.39
C ILE A 28 22.69 9.34 -5.33
N ALA A 29 22.25 8.09 -5.51
CA ALA A 29 21.03 7.75 -6.23
C ALA A 29 19.93 7.35 -5.23
N LEU A 30 18.88 8.17 -5.16
CA LEU A 30 17.69 7.92 -4.33
C LEU A 30 16.71 7.04 -5.09
N THR A 31 16.58 5.78 -4.68
CA THR A 31 15.72 4.76 -5.29
C THR A 31 14.91 3.98 -4.26
N GLY A 32 14.62 4.60 -3.12
CA GLY A 32 13.96 3.97 -1.96
C GLY A 32 12.47 3.69 -2.13
N GLY A 33 11.88 4.08 -3.26
CA GLY A 33 10.46 3.81 -3.51
C GLY A 33 9.53 4.88 -2.93
N SER A 34 8.23 4.55 -2.85
CA SER A 34 7.15 5.38 -2.31
C SER A 34 6.46 4.54 -1.23
N GLU A 35 6.70 4.83 0.03
CA GLU A 35 6.30 3.97 1.15
C GLU A 35 5.29 4.63 2.12
N GLN A 36 4.99 5.94 1.93
CA GLN A 36 3.96 6.60 2.74
C GLN A 36 2.59 6.00 2.40
N PRO A 37 1.96 5.20 3.29
CA PRO A 37 0.71 4.54 2.96
C PRO A 37 -0.44 5.54 2.85
N ARG A 38 -1.35 5.29 1.92
CA ARG A 38 -2.64 6.00 1.88
C ARG A 38 -3.51 5.54 3.03
N ASP A 39 -4.01 6.48 3.81
CA ASP A 39 -4.90 6.19 4.93
C ASP A 39 -6.38 6.35 4.56
N LEU A 40 -7.26 5.81 5.40
CA LEU A 40 -8.71 5.93 5.31
C LEU A 40 -9.25 6.64 6.58
N PRO A 41 -9.25 7.98 6.60
CA PRO A 41 -9.57 8.76 7.81
C PRO A 41 -11.07 8.85 8.04
N VAL A 42 -11.72 7.72 8.29
CA VAL A 42 -13.13 7.61 8.65
C VAL A 42 -13.26 7.29 10.15
N SER A 43 -14.45 7.48 10.72
CA SER A 43 -14.73 7.17 12.13
C SER A 43 -14.34 5.74 12.48
N GLY A 44 -13.71 5.54 13.62
CA GLY A 44 -13.23 4.24 14.10
C GLY A 44 -11.88 3.80 13.52
N ARG A 45 -11.16 4.68 12.77
CA ARG A 45 -9.84 4.35 12.19
C ARG A 45 -8.80 4.00 13.26
N GLU A 46 -8.97 4.51 14.45
CA GLU A 46 -8.09 4.31 15.61
C GLU A 46 -8.24 2.93 16.29
N LEU A 47 -9.23 2.12 15.88
CA LEU A 47 -9.47 0.80 16.47
C LEU A 47 -8.34 -0.18 16.15
N ASP A 48 -8.00 -1.01 17.12
CA ASP A 48 -7.08 -2.12 16.94
C ASP A 48 -7.61 -3.11 15.89
N GLY A 49 -6.71 -3.66 15.07
CA GLY A 49 -7.06 -4.59 13.99
C GLY A 49 -7.25 -3.91 12.63
N ILE A 50 -7.10 -2.57 12.55
CA ILE A 50 -7.05 -1.85 11.27
C ILE A 50 -5.60 -1.49 11.00
N GLU A 51 -4.97 -2.19 10.05
CA GLU A 51 -3.54 -2.19 9.86
C GLU A 51 -3.15 -1.77 8.44
N TYR A 52 -2.05 -1.06 8.31
CA TYR A 52 -1.45 -0.88 6.98
C TYR A 52 -0.90 -2.22 6.46
N ALA A 53 -1.11 -2.48 5.18
CA ALA A 53 -0.71 -3.73 4.52
C ALA A 53 0.74 -4.10 4.77
N MET A 54 1.66 -3.14 4.62
CA MET A 54 3.10 -3.41 4.76
C MET A 54 3.49 -3.81 6.18
N ARG A 55 2.76 -3.34 7.20
CA ARG A 55 2.97 -3.80 8.57
C ARG A 55 2.58 -5.28 8.74
N PHE A 56 1.47 -5.70 8.15
CA PHE A 56 1.00 -7.09 8.16
C PHE A 56 1.91 -8.01 7.34
N LEU A 57 2.24 -7.62 6.11
CA LEU A 57 3.05 -8.42 5.18
C LEU A 57 4.51 -8.55 5.64
N ALA A 58 5.12 -7.45 6.12
CA ALA A 58 6.49 -7.48 6.63
C ALA A 58 6.63 -8.42 7.83
N GLN A 59 5.66 -8.42 8.76
CA GLN A 59 5.66 -9.38 9.86
C GLN A 59 5.58 -10.83 9.37
N GLN A 60 4.77 -11.11 8.35
CA GLN A 60 4.69 -12.45 7.79
C GLN A 60 6.02 -12.89 7.14
N ASN A 61 6.68 -12.00 6.40
CA ASN A 61 7.99 -12.28 5.83
C ASN A 61 9.02 -12.61 6.91
N ARG A 62 9.04 -11.84 8.00
CA ARG A 62 9.92 -12.11 9.15
C ARG A 62 9.64 -13.46 9.79
N ARG A 63 8.36 -13.85 9.96
CA ARG A 63 7.99 -15.19 10.45
C ARG A 63 8.50 -16.31 9.53
N VAL A 64 8.35 -16.15 8.22
CA VAL A 64 8.84 -17.12 7.24
C VAL A 64 10.36 -17.21 7.27
N SER A 65 11.06 -16.12 7.57
CA SER A 65 12.53 -16.10 7.77
C SER A 65 12.97 -16.67 9.13
N GLY A 66 12.03 -17.12 9.97
CA GLY A 66 12.33 -17.71 11.28
C GLY A 66 12.55 -16.71 12.41
N GLU A 67 12.24 -15.42 12.17
CA GLU A 67 12.30 -14.40 13.22
C GLU A 67 11.12 -14.54 14.19
N LYS A 68 11.39 -14.31 15.47
CA LYS A 68 10.33 -14.19 16.48
C LYS A 68 9.74 -12.80 16.46
N ILE A 69 8.42 -12.72 16.29
CA ILE A 69 7.67 -11.47 16.47
C ILE A 69 7.27 -11.37 17.95
N VAL A 70 7.32 -10.18 18.51
CA VAL A 70 6.92 -9.94 19.91
C VAL A 70 5.41 -10.10 20.01
N ASP A 71 4.93 -10.96 20.92
CA ASP A 71 3.53 -11.42 21.03
C ASP A 71 2.49 -10.29 21.06
N ASN A 72 2.78 -9.19 21.76
CA ASN A 72 1.86 -8.06 21.89
C ASN A 72 1.78 -7.16 20.64
N GLN A 73 2.54 -7.46 19.61
CA GLN A 73 2.56 -6.72 18.34
C GLN A 73 2.17 -7.61 17.15
N GLU A 74 1.79 -8.85 17.40
CA GLU A 74 1.45 -9.79 16.36
C GLU A 74 0.17 -9.43 15.62
N ILE A 75 0.27 -9.31 14.29
CA ILE A 75 -0.87 -9.18 13.40
C ILE A 75 -1.08 -10.55 12.75
N LEU A 76 -2.16 -11.22 13.12
CA LEU A 76 -2.52 -12.54 12.63
C LEU A 76 -3.96 -12.60 12.16
N ALA A 77 -4.18 -13.23 11.00
CA ALA A 77 -5.50 -13.45 10.42
C ALA A 77 -6.17 -14.75 10.93
N ARG A 78 -5.44 -15.59 11.66
CA ARG A 78 -5.94 -16.88 12.15
C ARG A 78 -7.25 -16.72 12.91
N ASN A 79 -8.27 -17.50 12.50
CA ASN A 79 -9.60 -17.50 13.09
C ASN A 79 -10.35 -16.15 13.06
N LYS A 80 -9.95 -15.22 12.18
CA LYS A 80 -10.55 -13.90 12.03
C LYS A 80 -11.35 -13.79 10.74
N HIS A 81 -12.36 -12.92 10.73
CA HIS A 81 -12.97 -12.40 9.53
C HIS A 81 -12.10 -11.24 9.03
N VAL A 82 -11.53 -11.36 7.84
CA VAL A 82 -10.61 -10.39 7.27
C VAL A 82 -11.29 -9.63 6.14
N VAL A 83 -11.21 -8.31 6.18
CA VAL A 83 -11.67 -7.45 5.08
C VAL A 83 -10.50 -6.64 4.55
N VAL A 84 -10.05 -6.96 3.34
CA VAL A 84 -8.95 -6.28 2.65
C VAL A 84 -9.53 -5.11 1.86
N ILE A 85 -9.11 -3.87 2.16
CA ILE A 85 -9.58 -2.67 1.45
C ILE A 85 -8.55 -2.28 0.39
N GLY A 86 -8.89 -2.53 -0.87
CA GLY A 86 -8.07 -2.26 -2.07
C GLY A 86 -7.88 -3.48 -2.95
N GLY A 87 -7.91 -3.26 -4.28
CA GLY A 87 -7.94 -4.31 -5.30
C GLY A 87 -6.60 -4.59 -6.00
N GLY A 88 -5.52 -3.88 -5.64
CA GLY A 88 -4.20 -4.00 -6.27
C GLY A 88 -3.41 -5.22 -5.80
N ASP A 89 -2.15 -5.31 -6.25
CA ASP A 89 -1.23 -6.45 -5.96
C ASP A 89 -0.97 -6.60 -4.46
N THR A 90 -0.76 -5.49 -3.74
CA THR A 90 -0.63 -5.52 -2.27
C THR A 90 -1.87 -6.08 -1.59
N GLY A 91 -3.08 -5.79 -2.13
CA GLY A 91 -4.33 -6.38 -1.66
C GLY A 91 -4.37 -7.89 -1.89
N SER A 92 -3.93 -8.32 -3.05
CA SER A 92 -3.79 -9.74 -3.38
C SER A 92 -2.85 -10.48 -2.43
N ASP A 93 -1.72 -9.88 -2.09
CA ASP A 93 -0.77 -10.45 -1.12
C ASP A 93 -1.36 -10.56 0.29
N CYS A 94 -2.14 -9.54 0.72
CA CYS A 94 -2.87 -9.59 1.98
C CYS A 94 -3.95 -10.68 1.99
N VAL A 95 -4.65 -10.88 0.88
CA VAL A 95 -5.62 -11.98 0.71
C VAL A 95 -4.95 -13.34 0.91
N GLY A 96 -3.93 -13.66 0.12
CA GLY A 96 -3.23 -14.94 0.21
C GLY A 96 -2.59 -15.17 1.58
N THR A 97 -1.96 -14.13 2.14
CA THR A 97 -1.39 -14.20 3.50
C THR A 97 -2.46 -14.53 4.55
N SER A 98 -3.63 -13.88 4.47
CA SER A 98 -4.73 -14.11 5.40
C SER A 98 -5.28 -15.54 5.31
N ILE A 99 -5.47 -16.06 4.09
CA ILE A 99 -5.94 -17.42 3.86
C ILE A 99 -4.93 -18.45 4.41
N ARG A 100 -3.65 -18.31 4.08
CA ARG A 100 -2.57 -19.21 4.54
C ARG A 100 -2.36 -19.16 6.05
N GLN A 101 -2.67 -18.04 6.70
CA GLN A 101 -2.69 -17.93 8.16
C GLN A 101 -3.93 -18.58 8.81
N GLY A 102 -4.93 -19.03 8.04
CA GLY A 102 -6.14 -19.67 8.54
C GLY A 102 -7.24 -18.70 8.97
N ALA A 103 -7.48 -17.64 8.20
CA ALA A 103 -8.64 -16.78 8.37
C ALA A 103 -9.96 -17.57 8.26
N LYS A 104 -11.01 -17.14 8.97
CA LYS A 104 -12.35 -17.72 8.86
C LYS A 104 -13.05 -17.35 7.53
N SER A 105 -12.84 -16.13 7.09
CA SER A 105 -13.26 -15.60 5.81
C SER A 105 -12.33 -14.48 5.39
N VAL A 106 -12.18 -14.30 4.08
CA VAL A 106 -11.46 -13.17 3.50
C VAL A 106 -12.35 -12.53 2.44
N THR A 107 -12.64 -11.24 2.61
CA THR A 107 -13.35 -10.42 1.63
C THR A 107 -12.42 -9.32 1.16
N GLN A 108 -12.25 -9.17 -0.15
CA GLN A 108 -11.51 -8.05 -0.74
C GLN A 108 -12.50 -7.05 -1.32
N MET A 109 -12.39 -5.79 -0.92
CA MET A 109 -13.27 -4.70 -1.41
C MET A 109 -12.47 -3.69 -2.22
N GLU A 110 -13.08 -3.25 -3.32
CA GLU A 110 -12.54 -2.23 -4.21
C GLU A 110 -13.55 -1.09 -4.37
N ILE A 111 -13.07 0.16 -4.25
CA ILE A 111 -13.90 1.34 -4.47
C ILE A 111 -14.26 1.54 -5.94
N MET A 112 -13.38 1.08 -6.83
CA MET A 112 -13.59 1.15 -8.28
C MET A 112 -14.66 0.14 -8.73
N PRO A 113 -15.32 0.41 -9.86
CA PRO A 113 -16.22 -0.58 -10.47
C PRO A 113 -15.50 -1.87 -10.82
N ARG A 114 -16.25 -2.96 -10.85
CA ARG A 114 -15.71 -4.24 -11.33
C ARG A 114 -15.15 -4.08 -12.75
N PRO A 115 -13.88 -4.40 -12.98
CA PRO A 115 -13.32 -4.37 -14.33
C PRO A 115 -14.07 -5.35 -15.28
N PRO A 116 -14.11 -5.06 -16.57
CA PRO A 116 -14.71 -5.96 -17.55
C PRO A 116 -13.94 -7.28 -17.63
N ASP A 117 -14.61 -8.38 -17.95
CA ASP A 117 -13.96 -9.69 -18.09
C ASP A 117 -12.97 -9.74 -19.26
N LYS A 118 -13.21 -8.92 -20.30
CA LYS A 118 -12.35 -8.79 -21.47
C LYS A 118 -11.95 -7.33 -21.67
N GLU A 119 -10.72 -7.12 -22.17
CA GLU A 119 -10.26 -5.78 -22.50
C GLU A 119 -11.05 -5.15 -23.65
N GLU A 120 -11.27 -3.84 -23.56
CA GLU A 120 -11.75 -3.01 -24.67
C GLU A 120 -10.56 -2.51 -25.48
N LYS A 121 -10.25 -3.18 -26.60
CA LYS A 121 -9.04 -2.92 -27.40
C LYS A 121 -8.94 -1.50 -27.94
N SER A 122 -10.06 -0.83 -28.18
CA SER A 122 -10.09 0.55 -28.67
C SER A 122 -9.57 1.56 -27.66
N THR A 123 -9.55 1.22 -26.36
CA THR A 123 -9.10 2.08 -25.26
C THR A 123 -7.81 1.60 -24.60
N THR A 124 -7.25 0.48 -25.05
CA THR A 124 -6.09 -0.13 -24.38
C THR A 124 -4.78 0.58 -24.68
N TRP A 125 -4.48 0.82 -25.97
CA TRP A 125 -3.19 1.42 -26.35
C TRP A 125 -3.18 2.94 -26.16
N PRO A 126 -2.15 3.54 -25.56
CA PRO A 126 -0.87 2.95 -25.06
C PRO A 126 -0.91 2.46 -23.60
N ASN A 127 -2.07 2.34 -23.01
CA ASN A 127 -2.23 2.00 -21.60
C ASN A 127 -2.32 0.49 -21.37
N TRP A 128 -2.18 0.10 -20.11
CA TRP A 128 -2.39 -1.27 -19.68
C TRP A 128 -3.87 -1.68 -19.85
N PRO A 129 -4.15 -2.92 -20.33
CA PRO A 129 -5.52 -3.35 -20.52
C PRO A 129 -6.34 -3.34 -19.25
N LEU A 130 -7.44 -2.56 -19.20
CA LEU A 130 -8.42 -2.64 -18.13
C LEU A 130 -9.26 -3.90 -18.31
N LYS A 131 -8.98 -4.91 -17.51
CA LYS A 131 -9.77 -6.16 -17.45
C LYS A 131 -9.68 -6.77 -16.07
N LEU A 132 -10.68 -7.56 -15.71
CA LEU A 132 -10.66 -8.35 -14.49
C LEU A 132 -9.47 -9.31 -14.52
N ARG A 133 -8.66 -9.23 -13.49
CA ARG A 133 -7.54 -10.16 -13.26
C ARG A 133 -7.78 -10.88 -11.95
N THR A 134 -7.40 -12.13 -11.91
CA THR A 134 -7.41 -12.93 -10.70
C THR A 134 -6.01 -13.44 -10.49
N SER A 135 -5.46 -13.20 -9.32
CA SER A 135 -4.16 -13.72 -8.90
C SER A 135 -4.30 -15.10 -8.28
N SER A 136 -3.20 -15.85 -8.19
CA SER A 136 -3.16 -17.12 -7.47
C SER A 136 -3.63 -16.98 -6.02
N SER A 137 -3.32 -15.87 -5.36
CA SER A 137 -3.77 -15.62 -3.99
C SER A 137 -5.29 -15.48 -3.88
N GLN A 138 -5.94 -14.87 -4.87
CA GLN A 138 -7.39 -14.75 -4.91
C GLN A 138 -8.07 -16.09 -5.23
N ASP A 139 -7.43 -16.94 -6.04
CA ASP A 139 -7.89 -18.31 -6.35
C ASP A 139 -7.84 -19.25 -5.14
N GLU A 140 -7.05 -18.92 -4.11
CA GLU A 140 -7.02 -19.66 -2.84
C GLU A 140 -8.34 -19.57 -2.05
N GLY A 141 -9.25 -18.63 -2.40
CA GLY A 141 -10.61 -18.57 -1.87
C GLY A 141 -10.94 -17.29 -1.11
N CYS A 142 -11.09 -16.17 -1.80
CA CYS A 142 -11.67 -14.96 -1.22
C CYS A 142 -12.96 -14.54 -1.94
N GLU A 143 -13.84 -13.86 -1.22
CA GLU A 143 -14.91 -13.09 -1.82
C GLU A 143 -14.36 -11.76 -2.31
N ARG A 144 -14.80 -11.32 -3.50
CA ARG A 144 -14.40 -10.02 -4.07
C ARG A 144 -15.62 -9.17 -4.32
N ASP A 145 -15.56 -7.93 -3.89
CA ASP A 145 -16.65 -6.96 -4.05
C ASP A 145 -16.12 -5.63 -4.59
N TRP A 146 -16.87 -4.98 -5.45
CA TRP A 146 -16.48 -3.76 -6.15
C TRP A 146 -17.52 -2.67 -5.95
N ALA A 147 -17.11 -1.42 -6.25
CA ALA A 147 -17.92 -0.23 -6.07
C ALA A 147 -18.46 -0.14 -4.63
N VAL A 148 -17.56 -0.34 -3.65
CA VAL A 148 -17.87 -0.29 -2.22
C VAL A 148 -16.99 0.74 -1.55
N ALA A 149 -17.58 1.69 -0.84
CA ALA A 149 -16.87 2.60 0.05
C ALA A 149 -17.13 2.26 1.52
N THR A 150 -16.09 2.38 2.34
CA THR A 150 -16.20 2.29 3.79
C THR A 150 -16.51 3.66 4.37
N LYS A 151 -17.59 3.78 5.13
CA LYS A 151 -18.03 5.04 5.79
C LYS A 151 -17.52 5.15 7.21
N ALA A 152 -17.40 4.02 7.91
CA ALA A 152 -16.91 3.96 9.27
C ALA A 152 -16.46 2.55 9.61
N PHE A 153 -15.58 2.44 10.58
CA PHE A 153 -15.29 1.17 11.27
C PHE A 153 -16.12 1.08 12.54
N GLU A 154 -16.62 -0.10 12.81
CA GLU A 154 -17.31 -0.41 14.06
C GLU A 154 -16.38 -1.17 14.98
N GLY A 155 -16.47 -0.91 16.28
CA GLY A 155 -15.63 -1.54 17.26
C GLY A 155 -16.30 -1.79 18.60
N LYS A 156 -15.70 -2.68 19.34
CA LYS A 156 -16.05 -2.97 20.72
C LYS A 156 -14.77 -3.14 21.53
N ASP A 157 -14.73 -2.51 22.70
CA ASP A 157 -13.59 -2.59 23.62
C ASP A 157 -12.25 -2.21 22.95
N GLY A 158 -12.28 -1.19 22.06
CA GLY A 158 -11.10 -0.69 21.34
C GLY A 158 -10.67 -1.52 20.10
N THR A 159 -11.36 -2.61 19.77
CA THR A 159 -11.01 -3.50 18.66
C THR A 159 -12.09 -3.46 17.58
N VAL A 160 -11.69 -3.52 16.30
CA VAL A 160 -12.60 -3.55 15.15
C VAL A 160 -13.46 -4.82 15.18
N THR A 161 -14.76 -4.67 14.91
CA THR A 161 -15.72 -5.77 14.82
C THR A 161 -16.48 -5.79 13.50
N GLY A 162 -16.40 -4.70 12.73
CA GLY A 162 -17.07 -4.58 11.43
C GLY A 162 -16.82 -3.26 10.73
N LEU A 163 -17.39 -3.15 9.55
CA LEU A 163 -17.36 -1.96 8.71
C LEU A 163 -18.80 -1.57 8.32
N ASN A 164 -19.10 -0.29 8.35
CA ASN A 164 -20.24 0.31 7.68
C ASN A 164 -19.85 0.71 6.26
N CYS A 165 -20.47 0.12 5.29
CA CYS A 165 -20.17 0.28 3.87
C CYS A 165 -21.37 0.83 3.11
N VAL A 166 -21.12 1.38 1.93
CA VAL A 166 -22.14 1.86 1.00
C VAL A 166 -21.75 1.49 -0.43
N ARG A 167 -22.73 1.21 -1.29
CA ARG A 167 -22.51 1.01 -2.72
C ARG A 167 -22.24 2.33 -3.42
N MET A 168 -21.34 2.30 -4.37
CA MET A 168 -20.94 3.47 -5.15
C MET A 168 -21.44 3.36 -6.58
N ASP A 169 -21.88 4.47 -7.14
CA ASP A 169 -22.15 4.63 -8.55
C ASP A 169 -21.06 5.47 -9.22
N TRP A 170 -20.71 5.09 -10.44
CA TRP A 170 -19.64 5.72 -11.23
C TRP A 170 -20.17 6.17 -12.58
N VAL A 171 -20.52 7.44 -12.69
CA VAL A 171 -21.04 8.04 -13.92
C VAL A 171 -20.06 9.10 -14.44
N GLY A 172 -19.57 8.92 -15.66
CA GLY A 172 -18.65 9.87 -16.29
C GLY A 172 -17.37 10.12 -15.50
N GLY A 173 -16.85 9.10 -14.80
CA GLY A 173 -15.66 9.20 -13.96
C GLY A 173 -15.88 9.86 -12.59
N LYS A 174 -17.13 10.21 -12.27
CA LYS A 174 -17.49 10.77 -10.95
C LYS A 174 -18.12 9.69 -10.09
N MET A 175 -17.68 9.66 -8.84
CA MET A 175 -18.13 8.72 -7.81
C MET A 175 -19.24 9.36 -6.96
N SER A 176 -20.31 8.62 -6.69
CA SER A 176 -21.38 9.02 -5.78
C SER A 176 -21.96 7.82 -5.01
N GLU A 177 -22.44 8.08 -3.79
CA GLU A 177 -23.10 7.03 -2.99
C GLU A 177 -24.50 6.71 -3.55
N ILE A 178 -24.83 5.42 -3.63
CA ILE A 178 -26.19 4.96 -3.93
C ILE A 178 -27.01 5.07 -2.65
N LYS A 179 -27.99 5.94 -2.63
CA LYS A 179 -28.83 6.16 -1.45
C LYS A 179 -29.56 4.90 -1.01
N GLY A 180 -29.50 4.59 0.29
CA GLY A 180 -30.18 3.43 0.89
C GLY A 180 -29.51 2.09 0.59
N SER A 181 -28.25 2.10 0.11
CA SER A 181 -27.48 0.90 -0.12
C SER A 181 -26.45 0.61 0.98
N ASP A 182 -26.62 1.26 2.13
CA ASP A 182 -25.77 1.03 3.30
C ASP A 182 -25.90 -0.42 3.78
N PHE A 183 -24.76 -1.03 4.14
CA PHE A 183 -24.70 -2.38 4.65
C PHE A 183 -23.49 -2.55 5.58
N GLN A 184 -23.51 -3.64 6.35
CA GLN A 184 -22.43 -3.94 7.31
C GLN A 184 -21.69 -5.21 6.90
N ILE A 185 -20.38 -5.21 7.12
CA ILE A 185 -19.52 -6.39 6.97
C ILE A 185 -18.82 -6.64 8.29
N LYS A 186 -18.85 -7.88 8.75
CA LYS A 186 -18.09 -8.31 9.93
C LYS A 186 -16.61 -8.36 9.61
N ALA A 187 -15.78 -7.79 10.49
CA ALA A 187 -14.33 -7.84 10.36
C ALA A 187 -13.66 -7.84 11.74
N ASP A 188 -12.69 -8.72 11.91
CA ASP A 188 -11.81 -8.79 13.09
C ASP A 188 -10.39 -8.33 12.72
N LEU A 189 -10.09 -8.12 11.44
CA LEU A 189 -8.83 -7.60 10.91
C LEU A 189 -9.09 -6.91 9.57
N VAL A 190 -8.53 -5.70 9.39
CA VAL A 190 -8.71 -4.90 8.17
C VAL A 190 -7.36 -4.40 7.65
N PRO A 191 -6.72 -5.11 6.70
CA PRO A 191 -5.57 -4.59 5.99
C PRO A 191 -5.97 -3.47 5.01
N LEU A 192 -5.37 -2.28 5.16
CA LEU A 192 -5.51 -1.16 4.23
C LEU A 192 -4.47 -1.29 3.12
N THR A 193 -4.93 -1.49 1.89
CA THR A 193 -4.11 -1.76 0.70
C THR A 193 -4.41 -0.80 -0.44
N MET A 194 -4.65 0.47 -0.09
CA MET A 194 -5.08 1.52 -1.02
C MET A 194 -3.92 2.22 -1.74
N GLY A 195 -2.74 1.61 -1.77
CA GLY A 195 -1.52 2.15 -2.35
C GLY A 195 -0.80 3.14 -1.45
N PHE A 196 0.18 3.82 -2.04
CA PHE A 196 1.05 4.77 -1.37
C PHE A 196 0.84 6.18 -1.94
N VAL A 197 1.26 7.19 -1.20
CA VAL A 197 1.10 8.60 -1.60
C VAL A 197 2.41 9.12 -2.19
N ASN A 198 3.50 9.00 -1.43
CA ASN A 198 4.82 9.51 -1.78
C ASN A 198 5.90 8.77 -0.96
N PRO A 199 7.20 9.06 -1.18
CA PRO A 199 8.27 8.63 -0.28
C PRO A 199 8.08 9.18 1.14
N ILE A 200 8.62 8.50 2.13
CA ILE A 200 8.71 9.03 3.50
C ILE A 200 9.70 10.19 3.49
N HIS A 201 9.27 11.38 3.90
CA HIS A 201 10.09 12.59 3.90
C HIS A 201 11.01 12.63 5.12
N GLU A 202 10.46 12.28 6.29
CA GLU A 202 11.16 12.31 7.56
C GLU A 202 12.45 11.46 7.48
N GLY A 203 13.52 12.02 8.02
CA GLY A 203 14.83 11.39 8.01
C GLY A 203 15.63 11.75 6.76
N MET A 204 15.93 10.78 5.89
CA MET A 204 16.90 10.95 4.78
C MET A 204 16.58 12.15 3.87
N LEU A 205 15.35 12.27 3.39
CA LEU A 205 15.00 13.29 2.39
C LEU A 205 15.03 14.70 2.98
N ASP A 206 14.46 14.88 4.19
CA ASP A 206 14.49 16.17 4.90
C ASP A 206 15.92 16.58 5.29
N ILE A 207 16.76 15.62 5.69
CA ILE A 207 18.17 15.88 6.04
C ILE A 207 18.97 16.29 4.80
N LEU A 208 18.75 15.66 3.65
CA LEU A 208 19.37 16.04 2.38
C LEU A 208 18.84 17.37 1.83
N GLY A 209 17.61 17.75 2.18
CA GLY A 209 16.98 18.99 1.76
C GLY A 209 16.59 19.01 0.28
N VAL A 210 16.18 17.87 -0.27
CA VAL A 210 15.68 17.79 -1.65
C VAL A 210 14.32 18.46 -1.78
N ASP A 211 14.05 19.09 -2.93
CA ASP A 211 12.73 19.62 -3.25
C ASP A 211 11.74 18.50 -3.57
N TYR A 212 10.46 18.76 -3.30
CA TYR A 212 9.35 17.86 -3.65
C TYR A 212 8.50 18.44 -4.79
N ASP A 213 7.84 17.55 -5.52
CA ASP A 213 6.80 17.93 -6.48
C ASP A 213 5.45 18.16 -5.76
N GLU A 214 4.41 18.49 -6.53
CA GLU A 214 3.05 18.73 -6.01
C GLU A 214 2.39 17.50 -5.36
N HIS A 215 2.94 16.30 -5.59
CA HIS A 215 2.47 15.04 -5.02
C HIS A 215 3.33 14.56 -3.84
N GLY A 216 4.40 15.31 -3.50
CA GLY A 216 5.33 14.95 -2.44
C GLY A 216 6.43 13.96 -2.87
N ASN A 217 6.59 13.68 -4.16
CA ASN A 217 7.71 12.90 -4.64
C ASN A 217 8.97 13.76 -4.73
N VAL A 218 10.15 13.14 -4.71
CA VAL A 218 11.40 13.86 -4.90
C VAL A 218 11.42 14.48 -6.30
N LYS A 219 11.47 15.82 -6.35
CA LYS A 219 11.54 16.55 -7.61
C LYS A 219 12.89 16.34 -8.27
N ALA A 220 12.89 15.69 -9.43
CA ALA A 220 14.08 15.48 -10.23
C ALA A 220 13.75 15.54 -11.72
N SER A 221 14.74 15.94 -12.52
CA SER A 221 14.64 16.00 -13.98
C SER A 221 14.29 14.63 -14.58
N VAL A 222 13.54 14.64 -15.67
CA VAL A 222 13.19 13.42 -16.42
C VAL A 222 14.36 12.95 -17.29
N GLU A 223 15.23 13.87 -17.70
CA GLU A 223 16.30 13.60 -18.67
C GLU A 223 17.53 13.00 -17.99
N ASP A 224 17.94 13.56 -16.84
CA ASP A 224 19.18 13.20 -16.16
C ASP A 224 18.99 12.79 -14.70
N CYS A 225 17.76 12.78 -14.19
CA CYS A 225 17.40 12.41 -12.82
C CYS A 225 18.00 13.31 -11.72
N VAL A 226 18.53 14.49 -12.06
CA VAL A 226 19.13 15.43 -11.12
C VAL A 226 18.05 16.04 -10.22
N THR A 227 18.31 16.10 -8.90
CA THR A 227 17.47 16.76 -7.91
C THR A 227 17.86 18.22 -7.70
N SER A 228 17.24 18.90 -6.74
CA SER A 228 17.64 20.25 -6.30
C SER A 228 18.96 20.30 -5.53
N VAL A 229 19.50 19.16 -5.12
CA VAL A 229 20.74 19.05 -4.33
C VAL A 229 21.86 18.50 -5.21
N ASP A 230 22.99 19.18 -5.22
CA ASP A 230 24.16 18.75 -5.98
C ASP A 230 24.57 17.32 -5.61
N LYS A 231 25.01 16.52 -6.61
CA LYS A 231 25.36 15.08 -6.50
C LYS A 231 24.19 14.14 -6.12
N VAL A 232 22.98 14.64 -5.91
CA VAL A 232 21.82 13.81 -5.54
C VAL A 232 20.90 13.63 -6.73
N PHE A 233 20.65 12.38 -7.07
CA PHE A 233 19.79 11.93 -8.17
C PHE A 233 18.62 11.15 -7.62
N SER A 234 17.47 11.16 -8.29
CA SER A 234 16.30 10.36 -7.89
C SER A 234 15.66 9.67 -9.09
N ALA A 235 15.32 8.40 -8.90
CA ALA A 235 14.69 7.57 -9.95
C ALA A 235 13.64 6.62 -9.35
N GLY A 236 12.87 5.97 -10.24
CA GLY A 236 11.80 5.05 -9.84
C GLY A 236 10.64 5.74 -9.15
N ASP A 237 9.96 5.02 -8.25
CA ASP A 237 8.76 5.51 -7.56
C ASP A 237 9.06 6.70 -6.63
N MET A 238 10.28 6.83 -6.14
CA MET A 238 10.69 7.98 -5.33
C MET A 238 10.57 9.30 -6.07
N ARG A 239 10.77 9.30 -7.41
CA ARG A 239 10.65 10.47 -8.28
C ARG A 239 9.27 10.61 -8.91
N ARG A 240 8.67 9.53 -9.36
CA ARG A 240 7.43 9.56 -10.19
C ARG A 240 6.17 9.15 -9.46
N GLY A 241 6.29 8.76 -8.19
CA GLY A 241 5.20 8.16 -7.44
C GLY A 241 5.03 6.67 -7.71
N GLN A 242 4.18 6.02 -6.93
CA GLN A 242 3.90 4.60 -7.06
C GLN A 242 3.44 4.25 -8.48
N SER A 243 4.11 3.30 -9.08
CA SER A 243 3.76 2.76 -10.41
C SER A 243 4.09 1.27 -10.50
N LEU A 244 3.38 0.56 -11.34
CA LEU A 244 3.81 -0.75 -11.81
C LEU A 244 4.90 -0.57 -12.87
N VAL A 245 5.94 -1.34 -12.79
CA VAL A 245 7.04 -1.35 -13.76
C VAL A 245 6.68 -2.29 -14.92
#